data_32f1f40d03bb56b747d171039492c6fc
#
_entry.id   32f1f40d03bb56b747d171039492c6fc
#
_cell.length_a   1.000
_cell.length_b   1.000
_cell.length_c   1.000
_cell.angle_alpha   90.00
_cell.angle_beta   90.00
_cell.angle_gamma   90.00
#
_symmetry.space_group_name_H-M   'P 1'
#
loop_
_entity.id
_entity.type
_entity.pdbx_description
1 polymer ?
#
loop_
_entity_poly.entity_id
_entity_poly.type
_entity_poly.pdbx_seq_one_letter_code
_entity_poly.pdbx_strand_id
1 'polypeptide(L)'
;YRPAGISADQRPENGGWTYGGLVFDEGVTGEIFEDKSYSHQTQWSGSARIFPGGEIKLFFTDVAFYRDQDGGPDIKPYDSRLALSVGHVHANKHGVRFTGFNKVTSLLEADGTYYQNAEQNPYYNFRDPFTFEDPAHPGETYMVFEGNSAMDRTTAQCDADDLGYRDGDPYAETVTQVNASGAPFQIGNVGLARATNDDLTEWEFLPPILSANCVTDQTERPQIYQQDGKYYLFTISHSTTYATGITGPEGVYGFVGNGIRSDYQPMNQGSGLVLGNPTNLNYWPGSPFAPDYNQHPGQFQSYS
;
A
#
# COMPACT_ATOMS: atom_id res chain seq x y z
N TYR A 1 2.41 3.23 23.03
CA TYR A 1 3.86 3.29 23.25
C TYR A 1 4.33 2.15 24.16
N ARG A 2 5.60 1.84 24.12
CA ARG A 2 6.23 0.82 24.97
C ARG A 2 7.48 1.41 25.61
N PRO A 3 7.60 1.38 26.95
CA PRO A 3 8.81 1.84 27.64
C PRO A 3 10.02 1.00 27.23
N ALA A 4 11.17 1.65 27.05
CA ALA A 4 12.44 0.95 26.87
C ALA A 4 12.85 0.21 28.15
N GLY A 5 13.53 -0.94 28.01
CA GLY A 5 14.12 -1.68 29.14
C GLY A 5 13.24 -2.71 29.82
N ILE A 6 12.00 -2.97 29.32
CA ILE A 6 11.20 -4.09 29.82
C ILE A 6 11.75 -5.40 29.24
N SER A 7 12.21 -6.30 30.11
CA SER A 7 12.67 -7.64 29.72
C SER A 7 11.49 -8.54 29.28
N ALA A 8 11.79 -9.61 28.54
CA ALA A 8 10.76 -10.49 27.98
C ALA A 8 9.88 -11.16 29.03
N ASP A 9 10.46 -11.50 30.18
CA ASP A 9 9.82 -12.11 31.34
C ASP A 9 8.96 -11.12 32.16
N GLN A 10 9.16 -9.81 31.97
CA GLN A 10 8.41 -8.74 32.62
C GLN A 10 7.31 -8.14 31.73
N ARG A 11 7.09 -8.70 30.54
CA ARG A 11 6.10 -8.19 29.61
C ARG A 11 4.70 -8.63 30.01
N PRO A 12 3.74 -7.71 30.19
CA PRO A 12 2.34 -8.08 30.29
C PRO A 12 1.86 -8.76 28.97
N GLU A 13 0.70 -9.39 29.03
CA GLU A 13 0.12 -10.14 27.88
C GLU A 13 0.07 -9.32 26.57
N ASN A 14 -0.09 -8.00 26.67
CA ASN A 14 -0.07 -7.07 25.53
C ASN A 14 1.37 -6.71 25.08
N GLY A 15 2.40 -7.43 25.49
CA GLY A 15 3.79 -7.16 25.14
C GLY A 15 4.36 -5.87 25.73
N GLY A 16 3.69 -5.27 26.71
CA GLY A 16 4.08 -4.00 27.35
C GLY A 16 3.70 -2.76 26.56
N TRP A 17 2.85 -2.89 25.53
CA TRP A 17 2.31 -1.75 24.80
C TRP A 17 1.16 -1.09 25.58
N THR A 18 1.13 0.23 25.54
CA THR A 18 0.04 1.03 26.11
C THR A 18 -0.69 1.76 24.97
N TYR A 19 -2.00 1.61 24.93
CA TYR A 19 -2.83 2.40 24.01
C TYR A 19 -2.79 3.88 24.39
N GLY A 20 -2.40 4.72 23.46
CA GLY A 20 -2.21 6.17 23.67
C GLY A 20 -3.40 7.04 23.25
N GLY A 21 -4.46 6.43 22.71
CA GLY A 21 -5.59 7.15 22.14
C GLY A 21 -5.50 7.29 20.62
N LEU A 22 -6.46 7.98 20.04
CA LEU A 22 -6.46 8.36 18.64
C LEU A 22 -5.40 9.44 18.39
N VAL A 23 -4.82 9.45 17.19
CA VAL A 23 -3.83 10.45 16.78
C VAL A 23 -4.51 11.73 16.34
N PHE A 24 -5.60 11.61 15.57
CA PHE A 24 -6.40 12.74 15.13
C PHE A 24 -7.41 13.14 16.21
N ASP A 25 -7.63 14.44 16.34
CA ASP A 25 -8.71 14.96 17.17
C ASP A 25 -10.07 14.56 16.59
N GLU A 26 -11.08 14.46 17.45
CA GLU A 26 -12.43 14.14 17.01
C GLU A 26 -12.96 15.22 16.04
N GLY A 27 -13.51 14.78 14.92
CA GLY A 27 -14.07 15.67 13.89
C GLY A 27 -13.05 16.26 12.90
N VAL A 28 -11.78 15.84 12.97
CA VAL A 28 -10.81 16.19 11.92
C VAL A 28 -11.18 15.50 10.62
N THR A 29 -11.42 16.28 9.58
CA THR A 29 -11.74 15.82 8.23
C THR A 29 -10.71 16.31 7.23
N GLY A 30 -10.51 15.54 6.15
CA GLY A 30 -9.66 15.97 5.04
C GLY A 30 -10.38 16.91 4.08
N GLU A 31 -9.61 17.59 3.26
CA GLU A 31 -10.14 18.53 2.25
C GLU A 31 -11.07 17.83 1.25
N ILE A 32 -10.83 16.56 0.94
CA ILE A 32 -11.70 15.77 0.06
C ILE A 32 -13.15 15.70 0.57
N PHE A 33 -13.36 15.73 1.89
CA PHE A 33 -14.68 15.59 2.49
C PHE A 33 -15.51 16.88 2.50
N GLU A 34 -14.96 17.99 2.04
CA GLU A 34 -15.71 19.23 1.89
C GLU A 34 -16.82 19.14 0.82
N ASP A 35 -16.65 18.21 -0.14
CA ASP A 35 -17.69 17.92 -1.13
C ASP A 35 -18.86 17.14 -0.48
N LYS A 36 -20.07 17.69 -0.62
CA LYS A 36 -21.31 17.12 -0.08
C LYS A 36 -21.78 15.84 -0.79
N SER A 37 -21.11 15.44 -1.87
CA SER A 37 -21.36 14.18 -2.58
C SER A 37 -20.96 12.95 -1.74
N TYR A 38 -20.10 13.14 -0.74
CA TYR A 38 -19.62 12.06 0.10
C TYR A 38 -20.53 11.83 1.31
N SER A 39 -20.62 10.56 1.73
CA SER A 39 -21.39 10.14 2.90
C SER A 39 -20.54 10.11 4.16
N HIS A 40 -19.32 9.60 4.06
CA HIS A 40 -18.35 9.54 5.14
C HIS A 40 -16.92 9.51 4.63
N GLN A 41 -16.01 9.78 5.54
CA GLN A 41 -14.56 9.79 5.35
C GLN A 41 -13.89 8.79 6.28
N THR A 42 -12.77 8.23 5.84
CA THR A 42 -11.89 7.41 6.69
C THR A 42 -10.43 7.63 6.30
N GLN A 43 -9.53 7.36 7.24
CA GLN A 43 -8.09 7.37 7.01
C GLN A 43 -7.60 5.93 6.95
N TRP A 44 -6.90 5.61 5.87
CA TRP A 44 -6.30 4.31 5.67
C TRP A 44 -4.79 4.37 5.88
N SER A 45 -4.14 3.28 5.61
CA SER A 45 -2.72 3.05 5.86
C SER A 45 -1.79 4.12 5.31
N GLY A 46 -0.60 4.15 5.86
CA GLY A 46 0.45 5.07 5.47
C GLY A 46 1.70 4.91 6.32
N SER A 47 2.49 5.97 6.40
CA SER A 47 3.76 5.99 7.11
C SER A 47 3.94 7.26 7.94
N ALA A 48 4.90 7.23 8.85
CA ALA A 48 5.24 8.37 9.70
C ALA A 48 6.73 8.67 9.63
N ARG A 49 7.08 9.95 9.55
CA ARG A 49 8.47 10.42 9.70
C ARG A 49 8.57 11.33 10.92
N ILE A 50 9.60 11.09 11.71
CA ILE A 50 9.92 11.91 12.87
C ILE A 50 11.13 12.78 12.54
N PHE A 51 10.98 14.06 12.75
CA PHE A 51 12.02 15.07 12.49
C PHE A 51 12.68 15.54 13.79
N PRO A 52 13.86 16.18 13.71
CA PRO A 52 14.47 16.83 14.86
C PRO A 52 13.49 17.76 15.58
N GLY A 53 13.49 17.75 16.91
CA GLY A 53 12.55 18.55 17.70
C GLY A 53 11.21 17.87 17.99
N GLY A 54 10.98 16.67 17.46
CA GLY A 54 9.79 15.88 17.74
C GLY A 54 8.61 16.17 16.82
N GLU A 55 8.80 16.93 15.75
CA GLU A 55 7.80 17.03 14.70
C GLU A 55 7.57 15.65 14.06
N ILE A 56 6.32 15.31 13.81
CA ILE A 56 5.93 14.11 13.06
C ILE A 56 5.09 14.53 11.87
N LYS A 57 5.45 14.01 10.72
CA LYS A 57 4.63 14.05 9.51
C LYS A 57 4.04 12.66 9.28
N LEU A 58 2.71 12.58 9.33
CA LEU A 58 1.93 11.37 8.99
C LEU A 58 1.50 11.50 7.54
N PHE A 59 1.96 10.56 6.73
CA PHE A 59 1.51 10.38 5.35
C PHE A 59 0.55 9.21 5.33
N PHE A 60 -0.64 9.39 4.80
CA PHE A 60 -1.69 8.38 4.83
C PHE A 60 -2.65 8.54 3.66
N THR A 61 -3.55 7.58 3.50
CA THR A 61 -4.60 7.69 2.51
C THR A 61 -5.84 8.32 3.14
N ASP A 62 -6.28 9.44 2.63
CA ASP A 62 -7.55 10.05 2.97
C ASP A 62 -8.61 9.59 1.96
N VAL A 63 -9.68 8.97 2.44
CA VAL A 63 -10.69 8.30 1.62
C VAL A 63 -12.05 8.86 1.91
N ALA A 64 -12.78 9.21 0.86
CA ALA A 64 -14.17 9.63 0.94
C ALA A 64 -15.05 8.71 0.10
N PHE A 65 -16.11 8.17 0.71
CA PHE A 65 -17.06 7.30 0.05
C PHE A 65 -18.24 8.11 -0.49
N TYR A 66 -18.58 7.90 -1.75
CA TYR A 66 -19.75 8.51 -2.35
C TYR A 66 -21.01 8.10 -1.62
N ARG A 67 -21.92 9.04 -1.50
CA ARG A 67 -23.24 8.78 -0.93
C ARG A 67 -24.01 7.86 -1.86
N ASP A 68 -24.40 6.70 -1.37
CA ASP A 68 -25.32 5.84 -2.09
C ASP A 68 -26.66 6.56 -2.22
N GLN A 69 -27.10 6.76 -3.45
CA GLN A 69 -28.36 7.43 -3.75
C GLN A 69 -29.58 6.59 -3.35
N ASP A 70 -29.40 5.28 -3.19
CA ASP A 70 -30.45 4.31 -2.88
C ASP A 70 -30.50 3.89 -1.41
N GLY A 71 -29.63 4.48 -0.55
CA GLY A 71 -29.59 4.20 0.88
C GLY A 71 -28.98 2.84 1.26
N GLY A 72 -28.24 2.21 0.34
CA GLY A 72 -27.45 1.01 0.62
C GLY A 72 -26.18 1.30 1.42
N PRO A 73 -25.43 0.27 1.82
CA PRO A 73 -24.16 0.47 2.50
C PRO A 73 -23.17 1.20 1.58
N ASP A 74 -22.45 2.16 2.14
CA ASP A 74 -21.40 2.90 1.46
C ASP A 74 -20.23 1.98 1.09
N ILE A 75 -20.45 1.23 0.04
CA ILE A 75 -19.43 0.36 -0.54
C ILE A 75 -19.08 1.01 -1.87
N LYS A 76 -17.82 1.15 -2.19
CA LYS A 76 -17.33 1.67 -3.49
C LYS A 76 -18.44 2.11 -4.48
N PRO A 77 -18.26 3.19 -5.25
CA PRO A 77 -17.00 3.87 -5.49
C PRO A 77 -16.60 4.84 -4.36
N TYR A 78 -15.31 5.06 -4.25
CA TYR A 78 -14.71 6.03 -3.35
C TYR A 78 -13.66 6.85 -4.09
N ASP A 79 -13.37 8.03 -3.59
CA ASP A 79 -12.17 8.78 -3.93
C ASP A 79 -11.11 8.64 -2.84
N SER A 80 -9.87 8.56 -3.26
CA SER A 80 -8.72 8.51 -2.36
C SER A 80 -7.66 9.53 -2.76
N ARG A 81 -7.01 10.09 -1.76
CA ARG A 81 -5.89 11.02 -1.91
C ARG A 81 -4.77 10.63 -0.97
N LEU A 82 -3.55 10.83 -1.40
CA LEU A 82 -2.42 10.77 -0.49
C LEU A 82 -2.39 12.10 0.28
N ALA A 83 -2.35 12.01 1.59
CA ALA A 83 -2.54 13.15 2.48
C ALA A 83 -1.46 13.23 3.55
N LEU A 84 -1.34 14.40 4.15
CA LEU A 84 -0.40 14.74 5.21
C LEU A 84 -1.14 15.34 6.40
N SER A 85 -0.75 14.91 7.60
CA SER A 85 -1.03 15.66 8.83
C SER A 85 0.25 15.83 9.63
N VAL A 86 0.44 17.01 10.19
CA VAL A 86 1.64 17.38 10.95
C VAL A 86 1.29 17.56 12.41
N GLY A 87 2.12 16.96 13.26
CA GLY A 87 1.98 17.06 14.70
C GLY A 87 3.33 16.90 15.40
N HIS A 88 3.28 16.70 16.70
CA HIS A 88 4.48 16.57 17.54
C HIS A 88 4.34 15.40 18.50
N VAL A 89 5.44 14.72 18.71
CA VAL A 89 5.60 13.74 19.77
C VAL A 89 6.34 14.35 20.96
N HIS A 90 5.77 14.19 22.13
CA HIS A 90 6.38 14.52 23.40
C HIS A 90 6.57 13.24 24.20
N ALA A 91 7.83 12.84 24.42
CA ALA A 91 8.17 11.65 25.17
C ALA A 91 8.94 12.01 26.46
N ASN A 92 8.55 11.43 27.57
CA ASN A 92 9.25 11.55 28.83
C ASN A 92 9.14 10.24 29.65
N LYS A 93 9.70 10.22 30.86
CA LYS A 93 9.65 9.03 31.72
C LYS A 93 8.25 8.56 32.14
N HIS A 94 7.22 9.38 31.94
CA HIS A 94 5.83 9.06 32.29
C HIS A 94 5.00 8.61 31.09
N GLY A 95 5.49 8.80 29.87
CA GLY A 95 4.79 8.34 28.67
C GLY A 95 5.11 9.13 27.41
N VAL A 96 4.27 8.90 26.41
CA VAL A 96 4.33 9.55 25.12
C VAL A 96 2.97 10.25 24.87
N ARG A 97 3.03 11.45 24.37
CA ARG A 97 1.86 12.23 23.97
C ARG A 97 2.05 12.78 22.56
N PHE A 98 1.00 12.68 21.77
CA PHE A 98 0.89 13.31 20.45
C PHE A 98 0.03 14.55 20.53
N THR A 99 0.35 15.58 19.75
CA THR A 99 -0.41 16.84 19.66
C THR A 99 -0.31 17.40 18.25
N GLY A 100 -1.29 18.20 17.83
CA GLY A 100 -1.23 19.01 16.63
C GLY A 100 -1.80 18.36 15.36
N PHE A 101 -2.20 17.11 15.38
CA PHE A 101 -2.81 16.44 14.22
C PHE A 101 -4.28 16.87 14.03
N ASN A 102 -4.48 18.16 13.74
CA ASN A 102 -5.78 18.80 13.64
C ASN A 102 -6.10 19.31 12.22
N LYS A 103 -5.23 19.05 11.27
CA LYS A 103 -5.42 19.41 9.87
C LYS A 103 -4.95 18.27 8.99
N VAL A 104 -5.75 17.95 7.98
CA VAL A 104 -5.39 17.05 6.88
C VAL A 104 -5.20 17.89 5.63
N THR A 105 -4.06 17.73 4.97
CA THR A 105 -3.73 18.40 3.72
C THR A 105 -3.58 17.36 2.63
N SER A 106 -4.34 17.51 1.53
CA SER A 106 -4.19 16.67 0.35
C SER A 106 -2.87 16.97 -0.33
N LEU A 107 -2.13 15.91 -0.69
CA LEU A 107 -0.84 16.00 -1.36
C LEU A 107 -0.94 15.64 -2.84
N LEU A 108 -1.55 14.50 -3.13
CA LEU A 108 -1.64 13.92 -4.47
C LEU A 108 -3.00 13.25 -4.69
N GLU A 109 -3.53 13.43 -5.88
CA GLU A 109 -4.64 12.69 -6.46
C GLU A 109 -4.14 11.91 -7.67
N ALA A 110 -4.72 10.75 -7.96
CA ALA A 110 -4.35 9.98 -9.14
C ALA A 110 -4.55 10.81 -10.43
N ASP A 111 -3.52 10.86 -11.26
CA ASP A 111 -3.42 11.82 -12.38
C ASP A 111 -4.11 11.38 -13.67
N GLY A 112 -4.56 10.12 -13.74
CA GLY A 112 -5.09 9.53 -14.97
C GLY A 112 -4.06 9.36 -16.08
N THR A 113 -2.78 9.65 -15.81
CA THR A 113 -1.67 9.57 -16.77
C THR A 113 -0.71 8.43 -16.45
N TYR A 114 -0.21 8.38 -15.24
CA TYR A 114 0.55 7.25 -14.71
C TYR A 114 -0.32 6.32 -13.87
N TYR A 115 -1.28 6.89 -13.14
CA TYR A 115 -2.11 6.20 -12.17
C TYR A 115 -3.59 6.42 -12.46
N GLN A 116 -4.37 5.33 -12.53
CA GLN A 116 -5.81 5.42 -12.74
C GLN A 116 -6.49 6.27 -11.68
N ASN A 117 -7.41 7.10 -12.13
CA ASN A 117 -8.31 7.88 -11.31
C ASN A 117 -9.75 7.30 -11.33
N ALA A 118 -10.65 7.90 -10.56
CA ALA A 118 -12.05 7.45 -10.44
C ALA A 118 -12.84 7.48 -11.77
N GLU A 119 -12.49 8.36 -12.70
CA GLU A 119 -13.16 8.44 -14.02
C GLU A 119 -12.81 7.24 -14.90
N GLN A 120 -11.55 6.79 -14.83
CA GLN A 120 -11.06 5.64 -15.59
C GLN A 120 -11.47 4.31 -14.96
N ASN A 121 -11.51 4.25 -13.64
CA ASN A 121 -11.87 3.06 -12.91
C ASN A 121 -12.47 3.44 -11.53
N PRO A 122 -13.80 3.27 -11.33
CA PRO A 122 -14.41 3.60 -10.04
C PRO A 122 -13.94 2.73 -8.86
N TYR A 123 -13.15 1.69 -9.14
CA TYR A 123 -12.58 0.78 -8.15
C TYR A 123 -11.04 0.83 -8.10
N TYR A 124 -10.46 1.92 -8.59
CA TYR A 124 -9.01 2.10 -8.64
C TYR A 124 -8.35 2.01 -7.26
N ASN A 125 -7.10 1.61 -7.26
CA ASN A 125 -6.24 1.65 -6.09
C ASN A 125 -5.30 2.86 -6.21
N PHE A 126 -5.30 3.71 -5.19
CA PHE A 126 -4.36 4.83 -5.06
C PHE A 126 -4.24 5.15 -3.57
N ARG A 127 -3.28 4.50 -2.88
CA ARG A 127 -3.23 4.50 -1.41
C ARG A 127 -1.88 4.10 -0.82
N ASP A 128 -1.78 4.10 0.50
CA ASP A 128 -0.72 3.53 1.32
C ASP A 128 0.67 4.17 1.10
N PRO A 129 0.81 5.49 1.28
CA PRO A 129 2.07 6.18 1.03
C PRO A 129 3.15 5.80 2.05
N PHE A 130 4.35 5.53 1.55
CA PHE A 130 5.56 5.34 2.34
C PHE A 130 6.66 6.27 1.83
N THR A 131 7.15 7.16 2.70
CA THR A 131 8.17 8.15 2.34
C THR A 131 9.56 7.71 2.78
N PHE A 132 10.57 7.98 1.95
CA PHE A 132 11.96 7.64 2.21
C PHE A 132 12.92 8.65 1.54
N GLU A 133 14.15 8.67 2.02
CA GLU A 133 15.24 9.40 1.38
C GLU A 133 16.10 8.43 0.58
N ASP A 134 16.53 8.85 -0.60
CA ASP A 134 17.41 8.03 -1.42
C ASP A 134 18.89 8.38 -1.15
N PRO A 135 19.69 7.47 -0.59
CA PRO A 135 21.12 7.72 -0.38
C PRO A 135 21.90 8.00 -1.66
N ALA A 136 21.42 7.56 -2.83
CA ALA A 136 22.02 7.84 -4.11
C ALA A 136 21.73 9.27 -4.60
N HIS A 137 20.68 9.92 -4.07
CA HIS A 137 20.27 11.28 -4.38
C HIS A 137 20.08 12.07 -3.08
N PRO A 138 21.17 12.44 -2.39
CA PRO A 138 21.09 13.10 -1.09
C PRO A 138 20.28 14.40 -1.15
N GLY A 139 19.35 14.56 -0.21
CA GLY A 139 18.43 15.68 -0.12
C GLY A 139 17.13 15.51 -0.91
N GLU A 140 16.99 14.45 -1.68
CA GLU A 140 15.72 14.13 -2.32
C GLU A 140 14.89 13.17 -1.46
N THR A 141 13.62 13.52 -1.29
CA THR A 141 12.63 12.66 -0.61
C THR A 141 11.65 12.11 -1.64
N TYR A 142 11.43 10.81 -1.55
CA TYR A 142 10.54 10.08 -2.42
C TYR A 142 9.39 9.46 -1.62
N MET A 143 8.32 9.12 -2.33
CA MET A 143 7.16 8.42 -1.81
C MET A 143 6.83 7.25 -2.74
N VAL A 144 6.72 6.04 -2.20
CA VAL A 144 6.08 4.92 -2.90
C VAL A 144 4.67 4.76 -2.37
N PHE A 145 3.77 4.29 -3.22
CA PHE A 145 2.36 4.08 -2.91
C PHE A 145 1.77 2.99 -3.80
N GLU A 146 0.65 2.42 -3.39
CA GLU A 146 -0.11 1.53 -4.25
C GLU A 146 -0.85 2.33 -5.30
N GLY A 147 -0.82 1.84 -6.55
CA GLY A 147 -1.56 2.40 -7.67
C GLY A 147 -2.06 1.34 -8.64
N ASN A 148 -2.90 1.77 -9.57
CA ASN A 148 -3.23 1.02 -10.77
C ASN A 148 -2.69 1.76 -11.99
N SER A 149 -2.18 1.04 -12.98
CA SER A 149 -1.65 1.63 -14.21
C SER A 149 -2.74 2.35 -14.99
N ALA A 150 -2.48 3.57 -15.43
CA ALA A 150 -3.42 4.37 -16.22
C ALA A 150 -3.52 3.82 -17.65
N MET A 151 -4.19 2.70 -17.82
CA MET A 151 -4.47 2.06 -19.09
C MET A 151 -5.95 1.71 -19.22
N ASP A 152 -6.43 1.59 -20.44
CA ASP A 152 -7.78 1.12 -20.71
C ASP A 152 -7.84 -0.40 -20.51
N ARG A 153 -8.49 -0.83 -19.44
CA ARG A 153 -8.70 -2.24 -19.11
C ARG A 153 -9.43 -3.02 -20.21
N THR A 154 -10.25 -2.35 -21.00
CA THR A 154 -11.03 -3.02 -22.05
C THR A 154 -10.21 -3.37 -23.27
N THR A 155 -9.10 -2.70 -23.48
CA THR A 155 -8.18 -2.90 -24.59
C THR A 155 -6.81 -3.43 -24.18
N ALA A 156 -6.56 -3.51 -22.88
CA ALA A 156 -5.31 -4.03 -22.33
C ALA A 156 -5.08 -5.49 -22.76
N GLN A 157 -3.86 -5.82 -23.03
CA GLN A 157 -3.41 -7.18 -23.36
C GLN A 157 -2.14 -7.49 -22.56
N CYS A 158 -2.06 -8.71 -22.09
CA CYS A 158 -0.84 -9.24 -21.50
C CYS A 158 0.09 -9.67 -22.61
N ASP A 159 1.36 -9.39 -22.44
CA ASP A 159 2.41 -9.90 -23.32
C ASP A 159 3.30 -10.96 -22.61
N ALA A 160 4.32 -11.41 -23.29
CA ALA A 160 5.20 -12.44 -22.75
C ALA A 160 6.00 -11.94 -21.55
N ASP A 161 6.45 -10.70 -21.59
CA ASP A 161 7.26 -10.09 -20.52
C ASP A 161 6.43 -9.89 -19.25
N ASP A 162 5.15 -9.47 -19.37
CA ASP A 162 4.22 -9.38 -18.24
C ASP A 162 4.07 -10.70 -17.49
N LEU A 163 4.16 -11.81 -18.23
CA LEU A 163 4.06 -13.18 -17.69
C LEU A 163 5.40 -13.76 -17.26
N GLY A 164 6.49 -13.00 -17.36
CA GLY A 164 7.83 -13.43 -16.99
C GLY A 164 8.52 -14.37 -17.99
N TYR A 165 8.02 -14.47 -19.21
CA TYR A 165 8.69 -15.22 -20.28
C TYR A 165 9.85 -14.43 -20.87
N ARG A 166 10.84 -15.16 -21.34
CA ARG A 166 12.02 -14.61 -22.03
C ARG A 166 11.98 -14.91 -23.52
N ASP A 167 12.75 -14.16 -24.28
CA ASP A 167 12.92 -14.41 -25.71
C ASP A 167 13.30 -15.88 -25.98
N GLY A 168 12.52 -16.53 -26.84
CA GLY A 168 12.70 -17.93 -27.19
C GLY A 168 11.91 -18.95 -26.36
N ASP A 169 11.21 -18.52 -25.33
CA ASP A 169 10.32 -19.40 -24.58
C ASP A 169 9.03 -19.70 -25.39
N PRO A 170 8.46 -20.92 -25.30
CA PRO A 170 7.22 -21.27 -26.01
C PRO A 170 6.00 -20.73 -25.23
N TYR A 171 5.60 -19.49 -25.48
CA TYR A 171 4.59 -18.77 -24.68
C TYR A 171 3.29 -18.42 -25.43
N ALA A 172 3.27 -18.52 -26.77
CA ALA A 172 2.16 -17.98 -27.56
C ALA A 172 0.78 -18.52 -27.16
N GLU A 173 0.65 -19.81 -26.88
CA GLU A 173 -0.60 -20.40 -26.42
C GLU A 173 -0.98 -19.91 -25.04
N THR A 174 -0.01 -19.84 -24.12
CA THR A 174 -0.22 -19.36 -22.74
C THR A 174 -0.66 -17.90 -22.73
N VAL A 175 -0.01 -17.02 -23.48
CA VAL A 175 -0.40 -15.61 -23.63
C VAL A 175 -1.84 -15.49 -24.11
N THR A 176 -2.23 -16.28 -25.12
CA THR A 176 -3.60 -16.29 -25.63
C THR A 176 -4.61 -16.70 -24.56
N GLN A 177 -4.33 -17.75 -23.80
CA GLN A 177 -5.19 -18.24 -22.72
C GLN A 177 -5.31 -17.22 -21.60
N VAL A 178 -4.22 -16.59 -21.21
CA VAL A 178 -4.17 -15.58 -20.17
C VAL A 178 -4.99 -14.35 -20.57
N ASN A 179 -4.85 -13.87 -21.80
CA ASN A 179 -5.66 -12.76 -22.30
C ASN A 179 -7.16 -13.09 -22.32
N ALA A 180 -7.52 -14.31 -22.70
CA ALA A 180 -8.90 -14.77 -22.67
C ALA A 180 -9.47 -14.94 -21.25
N SER A 181 -8.63 -15.09 -20.25
CA SER A 181 -9.03 -15.30 -18.84
C SER A 181 -9.39 -14.00 -18.09
N GLY A 182 -9.19 -12.83 -18.67
CA GLY A 182 -9.39 -11.54 -18.01
C GLY A 182 -8.19 -11.04 -17.21
N ALA A 183 -7.02 -11.70 -17.29
CA ALA A 183 -5.79 -11.23 -16.64
C ALA A 183 -5.38 -9.79 -16.99
N PRO A 184 -5.66 -9.26 -18.20
CA PRO A 184 -5.39 -7.84 -18.51
C PRO A 184 -6.12 -6.83 -17.63
N PHE A 185 -7.12 -7.26 -16.86
CA PHE A 185 -7.79 -6.40 -15.88
C PHE A 185 -7.00 -6.22 -14.59
N GLN A 186 -5.97 -7.01 -14.35
CA GLN A 186 -5.08 -6.90 -13.21
C GLN A 186 -3.94 -5.96 -13.57
N ILE A 187 -3.93 -4.77 -13.00
CA ILE A 187 -3.03 -3.67 -13.38
C ILE A 187 -2.42 -2.95 -12.18
N GLY A 188 -2.22 -3.67 -11.09
CA GLY A 188 -1.56 -3.15 -9.90
C GLY A 188 -0.14 -2.67 -10.20
N ASN A 189 0.29 -1.63 -9.52
CA ASN A 189 1.66 -1.14 -9.59
C ASN A 189 2.11 -0.52 -8.25
N VAL A 190 3.41 -0.42 -8.07
CA VAL A 190 4.00 0.42 -7.03
C VAL A 190 4.37 1.75 -7.66
N GLY A 191 3.62 2.76 -7.28
CA GLY A 191 3.80 4.13 -7.75
C GLY A 191 4.99 4.81 -7.08
N LEU A 192 5.43 5.90 -7.69
CA LEU A 192 6.52 6.75 -7.23
C LEU A 192 6.16 8.22 -7.37
N ALA A 193 6.47 9.02 -6.35
CA ALA A 193 6.47 10.48 -6.42
C ALA A 193 7.74 11.02 -5.77
N ARG A 194 8.13 12.24 -6.16
CA ARG A 194 9.25 12.98 -5.59
C ARG A 194 8.75 14.27 -4.96
N ALA A 195 9.23 14.60 -3.76
CA ALA A 195 8.96 15.89 -3.16
C ALA A 195 9.64 17.01 -3.94
N THR A 196 8.94 18.12 -4.15
CA THR A 196 9.44 19.30 -4.84
C THR A 196 9.80 20.45 -3.88
N ASN A 197 9.50 20.27 -2.59
CA ASN A 197 9.88 21.19 -1.52
C ASN A 197 10.32 20.47 -0.24
N ASP A 198 11.06 21.18 0.62
CA ASP A 198 11.60 20.64 1.87
C ASP A 198 10.51 20.34 2.92
N ASP A 199 9.37 21.02 2.84
CA ASP A 199 8.24 20.84 3.74
C ASP A 199 7.44 19.57 3.42
N LEU A 200 7.73 18.89 2.32
CA LEU A 200 7.07 17.68 1.84
C LEU A 200 5.56 17.87 1.64
N THR A 201 5.17 19.07 1.23
CA THR A 201 3.78 19.45 0.93
C THR A 201 3.47 19.50 -0.56
N GLU A 202 4.50 19.48 -1.39
CA GLU A 202 4.39 19.49 -2.86
C GLU A 202 5.14 18.32 -3.44
N TRP A 203 4.51 17.62 -4.38
CA TRP A 203 5.02 16.39 -4.97
C TRP A 203 4.77 16.35 -6.48
N GLU A 204 5.64 15.69 -7.19
CA GLU A 204 5.46 15.37 -8.60
C GLU A 204 5.43 13.85 -8.80
N PHE A 205 4.55 13.39 -9.69
CA PHE A 205 4.52 11.98 -10.07
C PHE A 205 5.70 11.60 -10.95
N LEU A 206 6.17 10.40 -10.73
CA LEU A 206 7.09 9.69 -11.60
C LEU A 206 6.43 8.39 -12.06
N PRO A 207 6.89 7.79 -13.18
CA PRO A 207 6.38 6.49 -13.60
C PRO A 207 6.54 5.43 -12.49
N PRO A 208 5.67 4.42 -12.42
CA PRO A 208 5.77 3.32 -11.46
C PRO A 208 7.15 2.67 -11.44
N ILE A 209 7.57 2.14 -10.29
CA ILE A 209 8.84 1.42 -10.15
C ILE A 209 8.69 -0.10 -10.21
N LEU A 210 7.48 -0.61 -10.03
CA LEU A 210 7.13 -2.01 -10.19
C LEU A 210 5.75 -2.08 -10.85
N SER A 211 5.62 -2.88 -11.88
CA SER A 211 4.34 -3.23 -12.51
C SER A 211 3.97 -4.66 -12.15
N ALA A 212 2.72 -4.86 -11.74
CA ALA A 212 2.11 -6.16 -11.53
C ALA A 212 0.98 -6.42 -12.55
N ASN A 213 1.08 -5.78 -13.71
CA ASN A 213 0.14 -5.98 -14.82
C ASN A 213 0.04 -7.47 -15.14
N CYS A 214 -1.18 -7.93 -15.38
CA CYS A 214 -1.49 -9.33 -15.67
C CYS A 214 -1.26 -10.32 -14.51
N VAL A 215 -0.86 -9.84 -13.35
CA VAL A 215 -0.55 -10.67 -12.17
C VAL A 215 -1.51 -10.39 -11.03
N THR A 216 -1.59 -9.15 -10.58
CA THR A 216 -2.47 -8.76 -9.47
C THR A 216 -2.94 -7.31 -9.62
N ASP A 217 -4.11 -7.01 -9.07
CA ASP A 217 -4.64 -5.65 -9.03
C ASP A 217 -4.20 -4.87 -7.78
N GLN A 218 -3.55 -5.54 -6.83
CA GLN A 218 -3.16 -4.94 -5.56
C GLN A 218 -1.68 -5.16 -5.24
N THR A 219 -1.04 -4.05 -4.87
CA THR A 219 0.33 -3.97 -4.38
C THR A 219 0.34 -3.12 -3.10
N GLU A 220 -0.44 -3.54 -2.11
CA GLU A 220 -0.72 -2.77 -0.89
C GLU A 220 0.53 -2.50 -0.06
N ARG A 221 0.50 -1.37 0.62
CA ARG A 221 1.51 -0.95 1.62
C ARG A 221 2.94 -1.10 1.13
N PRO A 222 3.28 -0.58 -0.06
CA PRO A 222 4.63 -0.68 -0.54
C PRO A 222 5.60 0.02 0.41
N GLN A 223 6.71 -0.62 0.67
CA GLN A 223 7.79 -0.09 1.50
C GLN A 223 9.12 -0.37 0.82
N ILE A 224 10.02 0.59 0.87
CA ILE A 224 11.35 0.46 0.29
C ILE A 224 12.43 0.72 1.35
N TYR A 225 13.43 -0.14 1.39
CA TYR A 225 14.57 -0.03 2.29
C TYR A 225 15.87 -0.18 1.52
N GLN A 226 16.88 0.59 1.91
CA GLN A 226 18.21 0.51 1.32
C GLN A 226 19.17 -0.13 2.31
N GLN A 227 19.93 -1.10 1.81
CA GLN A 227 21.01 -1.71 2.56
C GLN A 227 22.09 -2.20 1.61
N ASP A 228 23.35 -1.91 1.92
CA ASP A 228 24.53 -2.36 1.17
C ASP A 228 24.44 -2.07 -0.34
N GLY A 229 23.91 -0.89 -0.70
CA GLY A 229 23.75 -0.45 -2.07
C GLY A 229 22.62 -1.16 -2.83
N LYS A 230 21.78 -1.91 -2.14
CA LYS A 230 20.58 -2.55 -2.69
C LYS A 230 19.32 -1.87 -2.20
N TYR A 231 18.27 -1.96 -3.00
CA TYR A 231 16.93 -1.47 -2.72
C TYR A 231 16.01 -2.69 -2.59
N TYR A 232 15.39 -2.81 -1.43
CA TYR A 232 14.46 -3.89 -1.10
C TYR A 232 13.05 -3.29 -1.07
N LEU A 233 12.23 -3.70 -2.01
CA LEU A 233 10.83 -3.28 -2.13
C LEU A 233 9.94 -4.40 -1.61
N PHE A 234 9.05 -4.08 -0.71
CA PHE A 234 8.05 -5.01 -0.17
C PHE A 234 6.66 -4.49 -0.44
N THR A 235 5.73 -5.39 -0.75
CA THR A 235 4.31 -5.09 -0.93
C THR A 235 3.46 -6.26 -0.48
N ILE A 236 2.17 -6.02 -0.26
CA ILE A 236 1.19 -7.05 0.10
C ILE A 236 0.24 -7.25 -1.08
N SER A 237 -0.09 -8.51 -1.35
CA SER A 237 -1.12 -8.86 -2.33
C SER A 237 -2.10 -9.87 -1.75
N HIS A 238 -3.37 -9.72 -2.10
CA HIS A 238 -4.46 -10.60 -1.71
C HIS A 238 -4.81 -11.55 -2.85
N SER A 239 -5.06 -12.81 -2.53
CA SER A 239 -5.37 -13.86 -3.52
C SER A 239 -6.64 -13.57 -4.33
N THR A 240 -7.56 -12.77 -3.78
CA THR A 240 -8.79 -12.34 -4.46
C THR A 240 -8.55 -11.37 -5.61
N THR A 241 -7.37 -10.79 -5.68
CA THR A 241 -6.98 -9.83 -6.73
C THR A 241 -5.96 -10.38 -7.71
N TYR A 242 -5.62 -11.67 -7.59
CA TYR A 242 -4.74 -12.33 -8.56
C TYR A 242 -5.46 -12.59 -9.87
N ALA A 243 -4.72 -12.50 -10.96
CA ALA A 243 -5.20 -12.89 -12.27
C ALA A 243 -5.62 -14.37 -12.28
N THR A 244 -6.61 -14.70 -13.09
CA THR A 244 -7.06 -16.08 -13.26
C THR A 244 -5.89 -16.97 -13.69
N GLY A 245 -5.67 -18.05 -12.94
CA GLY A 245 -4.57 -18.98 -13.17
C GLY A 245 -3.30 -18.69 -12.36
N ILE A 246 -3.19 -17.50 -11.77
CA ILE A 246 -2.15 -17.21 -10.79
C ILE A 246 -2.53 -17.85 -9.46
N THR A 247 -1.63 -18.62 -8.88
CA THR A 247 -1.80 -19.29 -7.59
C THR A 247 -0.67 -18.89 -6.64
N GLY A 248 -1.03 -18.60 -5.41
CA GLY A 248 -0.07 -18.24 -4.37
C GLY A 248 -0.78 -17.84 -3.09
N PRO A 249 -0.09 -17.78 -1.95
CA PRO A 249 -0.67 -17.30 -0.72
C PRO A 249 -0.82 -15.79 -0.78
N GLU A 250 -1.82 -15.28 -0.10
CA GLU A 250 -1.80 -13.89 0.34
C GLU A 250 -0.56 -13.64 1.17
N GLY A 251 0.02 -12.47 1.07
CA GLY A 251 1.21 -12.24 1.86
C GLY A 251 2.04 -11.06 1.42
N VAL A 252 3.20 -10.97 2.05
CA VAL A 252 4.24 -10.00 1.72
C VAL A 252 5.12 -10.58 0.62
N TYR A 253 5.25 -9.82 -0.45
CA TYR A 253 6.14 -10.10 -1.58
C TYR A 253 7.28 -9.10 -1.58
N GLY A 254 8.49 -9.58 -1.84
CA GLY A 254 9.72 -8.78 -1.80
C GLY A 254 10.49 -8.86 -3.10
N PHE A 255 11.06 -7.73 -3.46
CA PHE A 255 11.84 -7.56 -4.68
C PHE A 255 13.15 -6.84 -4.33
N VAL A 256 14.20 -7.08 -5.11
CA VAL A 256 15.50 -6.44 -4.91
C VAL A 256 15.98 -5.80 -6.19
N GLY A 257 16.45 -4.56 -6.08
CA GLY A 257 17.00 -3.76 -7.16
C GLY A 257 18.33 -3.10 -6.81
N ASN A 258 18.95 -2.44 -7.77
CA ASN A 258 20.22 -1.73 -7.62
C ASN A 258 20.07 -0.20 -7.54
N GLY A 259 18.86 0.29 -7.55
CA GLY A 259 18.51 1.71 -7.50
C GLY A 259 17.01 1.86 -7.40
N ILE A 260 16.55 3.09 -7.13
CA ILE A 260 15.13 3.40 -7.01
C ILE A 260 14.35 3.05 -8.29
N ARG A 261 14.95 3.25 -9.44
CA ARG A 261 14.43 2.93 -10.76
C ARG A 261 15.31 1.88 -11.43
N SER A 262 15.26 0.70 -10.90
CA SER A 262 16.02 -0.44 -11.44
C SER A 262 15.06 -1.57 -11.82
N ASP A 263 15.58 -2.54 -12.53
CA ASP A 263 14.87 -3.79 -12.78
C ASP A 263 14.81 -4.61 -11.48
N TYR A 264 13.68 -4.49 -10.77
CA TYR A 264 13.44 -5.19 -9.52
C TYR A 264 13.21 -6.66 -9.75
N GLN A 265 14.06 -7.50 -9.18
CA GLN A 265 13.95 -8.95 -9.27
C GLN A 265 13.26 -9.54 -8.04
N PRO A 266 12.33 -10.48 -8.21
CA PRO A 266 11.67 -11.13 -7.09
C PRO A 266 12.68 -11.90 -6.23
N MET A 267 12.52 -11.77 -4.91
CA MET A 267 13.34 -12.47 -3.92
C MET A 267 12.97 -13.97 -3.85
N ASN A 268 13.68 -14.70 -3.01
CA ASN A 268 13.36 -16.09 -2.67
C ASN A 268 13.15 -17.00 -3.89
N GLN A 269 14.22 -17.10 -4.72
CA GLN A 269 14.27 -17.97 -5.89
C GLN A 269 13.21 -17.66 -6.97
N GLY A 270 12.86 -16.38 -7.10
CA GLY A 270 11.94 -15.92 -8.12
C GLY A 270 10.46 -15.95 -7.71
N SER A 271 10.12 -16.43 -6.52
CA SER A 271 8.74 -16.40 -6.03
C SER A 271 8.30 -15.04 -5.53
N GLY A 272 9.23 -14.21 -5.10
CA GLY A 272 8.94 -12.95 -4.41
C GLY A 272 8.39 -13.13 -3.00
N LEU A 273 7.87 -14.29 -2.64
CA LEU A 273 7.18 -14.51 -1.37
C LEU A 273 8.17 -14.44 -0.19
N VAL A 274 7.91 -13.50 0.73
CA VAL A 274 8.69 -13.31 1.96
C VAL A 274 7.93 -13.86 3.17
N LEU A 275 6.64 -13.56 3.26
CA LEU A 275 5.76 -14.02 4.33
C LEU A 275 4.38 -14.30 3.72
N GLY A 276 3.93 -15.53 3.80
CA GLY A 276 2.63 -15.94 3.28
C GLY A 276 1.68 -16.39 4.37
N ASN A 277 0.41 -16.15 4.13
CA ASN A 277 -0.65 -16.75 4.93
C ASN A 277 -0.80 -18.23 4.56
N PRO A 278 -1.49 -19.06 5.37
CA PRO A 278 -1.86 -20.42 4.98
C PRO A 278 -2.64 -20.45 3.66
N THR A 279 -2.45 -21.50 2.88
CA THR A 279 -2.90 -21.55 1.47
C THR A 279 -4.42 -21.66 1.26
N ASN A 280 -5.23 -21.80 2.28
CA ASN A 280 -6.70 -21.90 2.20
C ASN A 280 -7.38 -20.77 2.96
N LEU A 281 -7.37 -19.65 2.44
CA LEU A 281 -7.27 -18.36 3.04
C LEU A 281 -8.54 -17.54 3.11
N ASN A 282 -9.67 -18.10 3.23
CA ASN A 282 -10.86 -17.38 3.65
C ASN A 282 -11.16 -17.70 5.12
N TYR A 283 -10.52 -16.99 6.02
CA TYR A 283 -10.53 -17.29 7.46
C TYR A 283 -11.38 -16.33 8.29
N TRP A 284 -12.28 -15.60 7.66
CA TRP A 284 -13.30 -14.91 8.46
C TRP A 284 -14.23 -15.96 9.11
N PRO A 285 -14.76 -15.68 10.27
CA PRO A 285 -15.68 -16.58 10.94
C PRO A 285 -16.83 -17.00 10.03
N GLY A 286 -17.01 -18.33 9.87
CA GLY A 286 -18.01 -18.89 8.96
C GLY A 286 -17.53 -19.20 7.55
N SER A 287 -16.28 -18.90 7.21
CA SER A 287 -15.69 -19.35 5.96
C SER A 287 -15.52 -20.86 5.93
N PRO A 288 -15.73 -21.53 4.77
CA PRO A 288 -15.46 -22.97 4.63
C PRO A 288 -13.97 -23.29 4.79
N PHE A 289 -13.08 -22.29 4.76
CA PHE A 289 -11.64 -22.45 4.93
C PHE A 289 -11.15 -22.11 6.35
N ALA A 290 -12.04 -21.64 7.22
CA ALA A 290 -11.73 -21.32 8.60
C ALA A 290 -11.09 -22.44 9.45
N PRO A 291 -11.32 -23.74 9.18
CA PRO A 291 -10.71 -24.81 9.98
C PRO A 291 -9.20 -24.73 10.08
N ASP A 292 -8.51 -24.39 8.98
CA ASP A 292 -7.05 -24.35 9.00
C ASP A 292 -6.51 -23.15 9.76
N TYR A 293 -7.15 -22.02 9.63
CA TYR A 293 -6.82 -20.84 10.43
C TYR A 293 -7.04 -21.09 11.93
N ASN A 294 -8.13 -21.75 12.28
CA ASN A 294 -8.43 -22.08 13.68
C ASN A 294 -7.48 -23.12 14.27
N GLN A 295 -6.86 -23.97 13.44
CA GLN A 295 -5.85 -24.94 13.88
C GLN A 295 -4.48 -24.29 14.06
N HIS A 296 -4.19 -23.21 13.32
CA HIS A 296 -2.91 -22.52 13.31
C HIS A 296 -3.08 -21.00 13.45
N PRO A 297 -3.81 -20.50 14.44
CA PRO A 297 -4.10 -19.08 14.58
C PRO A 297 -2.81 -18.29 14.79
N GLY A 298 -2.60 -17.26 13.98
CA GLY A 298 -1.42 -16.42 14.03
C GLY A 298 -0.14 -17.01 13.43
N GLN A 299 -0.19 -18.23 12.90
CA GLN A 299 0.93 -18.82 12.17
C GLN A 299 0.86 -18.39 10.70
N PHE A 300 1.96 -17.89 10.14
CA PHE A 300 2.09 -17.46 8.74
C PHE A 300 1.19 -16.28 8.32
N GLN A 301 0.72 -15.50 9.25
CA GLN A 301 -0.07 -14.31 8.91
C GLN A 301 0.82 -13.16 8.46
N SER A 302 0.49 -12.59 7.30
CA SER A 302 0.88 -11.23 6.96
C SER A 302 -0.22 -10.30 7.46
N TYR A 303 0.13 -9.29 8.20
CA TYR A 303 -0.84 -8.28 8.64
C TYR A 303 -0.82 -7.14 7.63
N SER A 304 -1.93 -6.98 6.96
CA SER A 304 -2.19 -5.82 6.12
C SER A 304 -2.63 -4.62 6.95
#